data_1fc3cab551c107500e40e4f1f0f81cbb
#
_entry.id   1fc3cab551c107500e40e4f1f0f81cbb
#
_cell.length_a   1.000
_cell.length_b   1.000
_cell.length_c   1.000
_cell.angle_alpha   90.00
_cell.angle_beta   90.00
_cell.angle_gamma   90.00
#
_symmetry.space_group_name_H-M   'P 1'
#
loop_
_entity.id
_entity.type
_entity.pdbx_description
1 polymer ?
#
loop_
_entity_poly.entity_id
_entity_poly.type
_entity_poly.pdbx_seq_one_letter_code
_entity_poly.pdbx_strand_id
1 'polypeptide(L)'
;MDFYELDLNDLVLDALDDMNFTETTPIQEHSIPPILEGRDVLGVAQTGTGKTAAYLLPVLSMLQDGGYPSNAINCIIMSPTRELAQQIDQAMQGFSYYLPNVSSVAVYGGNDGIRYEQEKKSMQTGADIIIATPGRLISHISLGNVDLSQVSFFILDEADRMLDMGFSEDIMQIANLLPKDRQTILFSATMPDKIQQLAKTIMNNPVEVKLAVSKPAENIKQSAFICYEVQKLGIIKHLFSQEKPEKVIIFTGSKIKTKELAIALIRAGYNARAMHSDLSQNERDEVMYLFRSEKIDILVATDIVARGIDIDDIQLVINYDVPHDEEDYVHRIGRTARAGRNGRAITLVNEKDQPDFKQIERFLEKDIDKETIPEELGEGPEYRNHKNSGKGPRTKNKERKQDKKVSRRHNSRNTKEAIAHDQSIASAQGKEMSVTTDEEVVTNTESRKPRKPYRRNSKKHVVNSDKQNRASLSATAEQSTGKQADQASVAESTSAANNSEQKTDKRRKTKKRHYWKKKSNNGADNKVNAEG
;
A
#
# COMPACT_ATOMS: atom_id res chain seq x y z
N MET A 1 5.66 0.47 26.47
CA MET A 1 4.47 0.84 27.28
C MET A 1 3.44 -0.28 27.13
N ASP A 2 2.67 -0.60 28.19
CA ASP A 2 1.55 -1.54 28.12
C ASP A 2 0.32 -0.85 27.50
N PHE A 3 -0.48 -1.53 26.66
CA PHE A 3 -1.72 -0.96 26.09
C PHE A 3 -2.73 -0.51 27.15
N TYR A 4 -2.72 -1.12 28.34
CA TYR A 4 -3.54 -0.70 29.46
C TYR A 4 -3.15 0.64 30.08
N GLU A 5 -2.00 1.19 29.72
CA GLU A 5 -1.59 2.54 30.11
C GLU A 5 -2.14 3.62 29.18
N LEU A 6 -2.72 3.21 28.03
CA LEU A 6 -3.43 4.07 27.10
C LEU A 6 -4.91 4.15 27.47
N ASP A 7 -5.56 5.27 27.17
CA ASP A 7 -6.99 5.53 27.46
C ASP A 7 -7.88 4.91 26.38
N LEU A 8 -7.69 3.60 26.11
CA LEU A 8 -8.47 2.84 25.13
C LEU A 8 -9.72 2.22 25.77
N ASN A 9 -10.77 2.04 24.97
CA ASN A 9 -12.00 1.39 25.42
C ASN A 9 -11.72 -0.06 25.86
N ASP A 10 -12.37 -0.51 26.95
CA ASP A 10 -12.18 -1.84 27.55
C ASP A 10 -12.38 -2.97 26.53
N LEU A 11 -13.36 -2.86 25.60
CA LEU A 11 -13.64 -3.90 24.59
C LEU A 11 -12.55 -3.97 23.52
N VAL A 12 -11.88 -2.85 23.23
CA VAL A 12 -10.69 -2.83 22.37
C VAL A 12 -9.52 -3.51 23.06
N LEU A 13 -9.33 -3.26 24.36
CA LEU A 13 -8.30 -3.95 25.16
C LEU A 13 -8.55 -5.45 25.26
N ASP A 14 -9.82 -5.88 25.35
CA ASP A 14 -10.21 -7.29 25.32
C ASP A 14 -9.79 -7.98 24.01
N ALA A 15 -10.01 -7.30 22.88
CA ALA A 15 -9.59 -7.81 21.58
C ALA A 15 -8.06 -7.91 21.46
N LEU A 16 -7.32 -6.94 22.00
CA LEU A 16 -5.86 -6.96 22.02
C LEU A 16 -5.31 -8.11 22.87
N ASP A 17 -5.91 -8.38 24.03
CA ASP A 17 -5.52 -9.50 24.89
C ASP A 17 -5.69 -10.85 24.17
N ASP A 18 -6.82 -11.07 23.48
CA ASP A 18 -7.08 -12.30 22.73
C ASP A 18 -6.16 -12.46 21.51
N MET A 19 -5.73 -11.34 20.92
CA MET A 19 -4.73 -11.32 19.84
C MET A 19 -3.27 -11.38 20.36
N ASN A 20 -3.05 -11.45 21.69
CA ASN A 20 -1.74 -11.44 22.34
C ASN A 20 -0.91 -10.17 22.09
N PHE A 21 -1.55 -9.03 21.90
CA PHE A 21 -0.88 -7.74 21.89
C PHE A 21 -0.69 -7.24 23.32
N THR A 22 0.54 -7.22 23.82
CA THR A 22 0.86 -6.86 25.21
C THR A 22 1.52 -5.50 25.35
N GLU A 23 2.41 -5.15 24.42
CA GLU A 23 3.22 -3.94 24.46
C GLU A 23 3.03 -3.11 23.20
N THR A 24 3.03 -1.79 23.36
CA THR A 24 2.95 -0.84 22.26
C THR A 24 4.28 -0.75 21.51
N THR A 25 4.19 -0.57 20.21
CA THR A 25 5.35 -0.14 19.42
C THR A 25 5.59 1.37 19.60
N PRO A 26 6.80 1.90 19.30
CA PRO A 26 7.08 3.33 19.46
C PRO A 26 6.12 4.24 18.68
N ILE A 27 5.65 3.84 17.47
CA ILE A 27 4.69 4.64 16.71
C ILE A 27 3.32 4.66 17.40
N GLN A 28 2.90 3.55 18.00
CA GLN A 28 1.63 3.45 18.73
C GLN A 28 1.68 4.29 20.02
N GLU A 29 2.77 4.17 20.77
CA GLU A 29 2.99 4.92 22.02
C GLU A 29 2.89 6.43 21.82
N HIS A 30 3.43 6.96 20.70
CA HIS A 30 3.44 8.38 20.44
C HIS A 30 2.24 8.89 19.63
N SER A 31 1.55 8.03 18.86
CA SER A 31 0.42 8.45 18.02
C SER A 31 -0.94 8.25 18.69
N ILE A 32 -1.13 7.21 19.49
CA ILE A 32 -2.43 6.90 20.09
C ILE A 32 -2.91 8.02 21.03
N PRO A 33 -2.11 8.56 21.98
CA PRO A 33 -2.59 9.58 22.89
C PRO A 33 -3.07 10.86 22.18
N PRO A 34 -2.31 11.49 21.26
CA PRO A 34 -2.80 12.68 20.56
C PRO A 34 -4.01 12.40 19.66
N ILE A 35 -4.18 11.18 19.12
CA ILE A 35 -5.40 10.82 18.38
C ILE A 35 -6.61 10.78 19.33
N LEU A 36 -6.48 10.20 20.51
CA LEU A 36 -7.54 10.19 21.54
C LEU A 36 -7.87 11.60 22.06
N GLU A 37 -6.91 12.54 22.02
CA GLU A 37 -7.12 13.95 22.31
C GLU A 37 -7.86 14.71 21.19
N GLY A 38 -8.21 14.05 20.08
CA GLY A 38 -8.87 14.67 18.92
C GLY A 38 -7.96 15.53 18.05
N ARG A 39 -6.65 15.41 18.15
CA ARG A 39 -5.67 16.17 17.38
C ARG A 39 -5.34 15.49 16.08
N ASP A 40 -5.08 16.27 15.03
CA ASP A 40 -4.50 15.75 13.80
C ASP A 40 -3.11 15.18 14.06
N VAL A 41 -2.80 14.02 13.44
CA VAL A 41 -1.52 13.33 13.63
C VAL A 41 -0.87 13.03 12.30
N LEU A 42 0.38 13.47 12.15
CA LEU A 42 1.25 13.16 11.02
C LEU A 42 2.32 12.17 11.48
N GLY A 43 2.10 10.90 11.20
CA GLY A 43 3.00 9.80 11.57
C GLY A 43 3.96 9.43 10.45
N VAL A 44 5.27 9.50 10.71
CA VAL A 44 6.31 9.07 9.76
C VAL A 44 7.01 7.85 10.33
N ALA A 45 6.69 6.69 9.76
CA ALA A 45 7.24 5.40 10.17
C ALA A 45 7.17 4.37 9.05
N GLN A 46 8.12 3.46 9.01
CA GLN A 46 8.19 2.39 8.00
C GLN A 46 7.05 1.38 8.11
N THR A 47 6.87 0.56 7.07
CA THR A 47 5.93 -0.58 7.10
C THR A 47 6.39 -1.61 8.14
N GLY A 48 5.42 -2.27 8.81
CA GLY A 48 5.73 -3.26 9.85
C GLY A 48 5.99 -2.69 11.25
N THR A 49 5.89 -1.36 11.45
CA THR A 49 6.06 -0.72 12.76
C THR A 49 4.77 -0.68 13.60
N GLY A 50 3.65 -1.19 13.07
CA GLY A 50 2.36 -1.17 13.78
C GLY A 50 1.49 0.05 13.51
N LYS A 51 1.69 0.78 12.39
CA LYS A 51 0.90 1.98 12.01
C LYS A 51 -0.60 1.71 11.98
N THR A 52 -1.01 0.57 11.41
CA THR A 52 -2.44 0.22 11.29
C THR A 52 -3.13 0.20 12.66
N ALA A 53 -2.55 -0.42 13.66
CA ALA A 53 -3.06 -0.39 15.02
C ALA A 53 -2.97 1.00 15.65
N ALA A 54 -1.95 1.81 15.32
CA ALA A 54 -1.77 3.15 15.86
C ALA A 54 -2.95 4.10 15.56
N TYR A 55 -3.62 3.94 14.40
CA TYR A 55 -4.81 4.73 14.09
C TYR A 55 -6.12 3.97 14.31
N LEU A 56 -6.18 2.64 14.12
CA LEU A 56 -7.42 1.89 14.32
C LEU A 56 -7.85 1.83 15.78
N LEU A 57 -6.94 1.54 16.70
CA LEU A 57 -7.29 1.35 18.12
C LEU A 57 -7.93 2.59 18.75
N PRO A 58 -7.36 3.80 18.63
CA PRO A 58 -7.97 5.01 19.19
C PRO A 58 -9.30 5.37 18.51
N VAL A 59 -9.40 5.23 17.17
CA VAL A 59 -10.64 5.54 16.45
C VAL A 59 -11.75 4.56 16.81
N LEU A 60 -11.46 3.25 16.92
CA LEU A 60 -12.41 2.25 17.40
C LEU A 60 -12.87 2.53 18.83
N SER A 61 -11.95 2.92 19.72
CA SER A 61 -12.28 3.29 21.09
C SER A 61 -13.23 4.48 21.14
N MET A 62 -12.94 5.55 20.40
CA MET A 62 -13.78 6.75 20.34
C MET A 62 -15.17 6.45 19.74
N LEU A 63 -15.25 5.68 18.65
CA LEU A 63 -16.53 5.29 18.07
C LEU A 63 -17.38 4.43 19.03
N GLN A 64 -16.74 3.50 19.75
CA GLN A 64 -17.42 2.65 20.72
C GLN A 64 -17.88 3.43 21.96
N ASP A 65 -17.10 4.42 22.43
CA ASP A 65 -17.47 5.28 23.56
C ASP A 65 -18.67 6.19 23.23
N GLY A 66 -18.93 6.40 21.93
CA GLY A 66 -20.12 7.09 21.44
C GLY A 66 -19.91 8.59 21.22
N GLY A 67 -21.01 9.28 20.91
CA GLY A 67 -20.97 10.70 20.54
C GLY A 67 -20.95 10.95 19.04
N TYR A 68 -20.90 9.91 18.24
CA TYR A 68 -20.95 9.95 16.77
C TYR A 68 -22.31 9.52 16.23
N PRO A 69 -22.77 10.05 15.10
CA PRO A 69 -24.05 9.69 14.52
C PRO A 69 -24.13 8.18 14.19
N SER A 70 -25.18 7.52 14.66
CA SER A 70 -25.46 6.14 14.28
C SER A 70 -26.00 6.06 12.86
N ASN A 71 -25.73 4.95 12.16
CA ASN A 71 -26.12 4.74 10.77
C ASN A 71 -25.59 5.81 9.80
N ALA A 72 -24.42 6.35 10.08
CA ALA A 72 -23.72 7.32 9.25
C ALA A 72 -22.25 6.91 9.09
N ILE A 73 -21.61 7.42 8.03
CA ILE A 73 -20.19 7.20 7.82
C ILE A 73 -19.42 8.18 8.71
N ASN A 74 -18.76 7.67 9.72
CA ASN A 74 -17.99 8.43 10.70
C ASN A 74 -16.49 8.48 10.37
N CYS A 75 -15.96 7.46 9.67
CA CYS A 75 -14.55 7.34 9.38
C CYS A 75 -14.29 6.90 7.93
N ILE A 76 -13.32 7.53 7.28
CA ILE A 76 -12.80 7.10 5.98
C ILE A 76 -11.31 6.81 6.12
N ILE A 77 -10.91 5.58 5.74
CA ILE A 77 -9.52 5.15 5.68
C ILE A 77 -9.15 4.96 4.22
N MET A 78 -8.20 5.75 3.73
CA MET A 78 -7.70 5.68 2.37
C MET A 78 -6.41 4.87 2.33
N SER A 79 -6.29 3.97 1.35
CA SER A 79 -5.10 3.17 1.10
C SER A 79 -4.75 3.13 -0.39
N PRO A 80 -3.45 3.06 -0.78
CA PRO A 80 -3.02 3.08 -2.17
C PRO A 80 -3.44 1.85 -2.97
N THR A 81 -3.55 0.69 -2.32
CA THR A 81 -3.76 -0.60 -2.99
C THR A 81 -4.92 -1.36 -2.38
N ARG A 82 -5.50 -2.27 -3.18
CA ARG A 82 -6.59 -3.15 -2.76
C ARG A 82 -6.13 -4.13 -1.69
N GLU A 83 -4.92 -4.61 -1.85
CA GLU A 83 -4.26 -5.56 -0.97
C GLU A 83 -4.09 -4.94 0.43
N LEU A 84 -3.65 -3.67 0.52
CA LEU A 84 -3.56 -2.97 1.80
C LEU A 84 -4.95 -2.68 2.39
N ALA A 85 -5.94 -2.30 1.57
CA ALA A 85 -7.32 -2.14 2.04
C ALA A 85 -7.87 -3.42 2.65
N GLN A 86 -7.60 -4.59 2.05
CA GLN A 86 -7.98 -5.90 2.60
C GLN A 86 -7.28 -6.21 3.92
N GLN A 87 -5.98 -5.84 4.06
CA GLN A 87 -5.24 -6.03 5.31
C GLN A 87 -5.77 -5.15 6.44
N ILE A 88 -6.08 -3.89 6.11
CA ILE A 88 -6.71 -2.98 7.07
C ILE A 88 -8.07 -3.52 7.50
N ASP A 89 -8.88 -4.03 6.56
CA ASP A 89 -10.17 -4.65 6.85
C ASP A 89 -10.03 -5.90 7.74
N GLN A 90 -9.05 -6.74 7.47
CA GLN A 90 -8.76 -7.91 8.29
C GLN A 90 -8.31 -7.52 9.71
N ALA A 91 -7.43 -6.52 9.84
CA ALA A 91 -7.02 -5.98 11.15
C ALA A 91 -8.20 -5.36 11.90
N MET A 92 -9.05 -4.61 11.17
CA MET A 92 -10.30 -4.04 11.67
C MET A 92 -11.19 -5.11 12.29
N GLN A 93 -11.43 -6.22 11.59
CA GLN A 93 -12.27 -7.32 12.10
C GLN A 93 -11.71 -7.92 13.39
N GLY A 94 -10.38 -8.01 13.52
CA GLY A 94 -9.73 -8.47 14.75
C GLY A 94 -9.91 -7.48 15.91
N PHE A 95 -9.58 -6.22 15.71
CA PHE A 95 -9.64 -5.20 16.76
C PHE A 95 -11.07 -4.81 17.16
N SER A 96 -12.06 -4.96 16.26
CA SER A 96 -13.46 -4.68 16.52
C SER A 96 -14.28 -5.90 16.98
N TYR A 97 -13.63 -7.04 17.22
CA TYR A 97 -14.35 -8.31 17.49
C TYR A 97 -15.38 -8.22 18.62
N TYR A 98 -15.08 -7.45 19.67
CA TYR A 98 -15.97 -7.23 20.80
C TYR A 98 -16.79 -5.94 20.72
N LEU A 99 -16.72 -5.17 19.60
CA LEU A 99 -17.41 -3.89 19.43
C LEU A 99 -18.76 -4.08 18.71
N PRO A 100 -19.91 -4.14 19.42
CA PRO A 100 -21.18 -4.45 18.78
C PRO A 100 -21.75 -3.29 17.96
N ASN A 101 -21.26 -2.06 18.20
CA ASN A 101 -21.80 -0.84 17.61
C ASN A 101 -20.95 -0.25 16.50
N VAL A 102 -19.85 -0.90 16.12
CA VAL A 102 -18.93 -0.40 15.08
C VAL A 102 -18.95 -1.36 13.90
N SER A 103 -19.28 -0.84 12.73
CA SER A 103 -19.33 -1.57 11.47
C SER A 103 -18.38 -0.99 10.45
N SER A 104 -17.81 -1.85 9.58
CA SER A 104 -16.91 -1.42 8.52
C SER A 104 -17.28 -2.00 7.16
N VAL A 105 -16.87 -1.33 6.11
CA VAL A 105 -16.98 -1.81 4.74
C VAL A 105 -15.70 -1.50 3.96
N ALA A 106 -15.16 -2.52 3.28
CA ALA A 106 -14.02 -2.37 2.40
C ALA A 106 -14.48 -2.09 0.96
N VAL A 107 -14.05 -0.93 0.41
CA VAL A 107 -14.47 -0.34 -0.86
C VAL A 107 -13.29 -0.20 -1.81
N TYR A 108 -13.02 -1.23 -2.61
CA TYR A 108 -11.91 -1.23 -3.56
C TYR A 108 -12.29 -1.86 -4.89
N GLY A 109 -11.73 -1.35 -5.98
CA GLY A 109 -12.03 -1.79 -7.33
C GLY A 109 -11.63 -3.24 -7.58
N GLY A 110 -12.25 -3.89 -8.54
CA GLY A 110 -11.97 -5.25 -9.00
C GLY A 110 -13.25 -6.02 -9.26
N ASN A 111 -13.86 -5.91 -10.32
CA ASN A 111 -14.52 -6.88 -11.18
C ASN A 111 -15.97 -7.26 -10.96
N ASP A 112 -16.60 -7.17 -9.78
CA ASP A 112 -17.94 -7.73 -9.62
C ASP A 112 -19.02 -6.66 -9.43
N GLY A 113 -19.98 -6.64 -10.34
CA GLY A 113 -21.22 -5.92 -10.13
C GLY A 113 -21.91 -6.31 -8.82
N ILE A 114 -21.79 -7.58 -8.42
CA ILE A 114 -22.32 -8.10 -7.14
C ILE A 114 -21.65 -7.40 -5.95
N ARG A 115 -20.31 -7.32 -5.95
CA ARG A 115 -19.57 -6.63 -4.89
C ARG A 115 -19.88 -5.14 -4.85
N TYR A 116 -20.04 -4.51 -6.02
CA TYR A 116 -20.42 -3.10 -6.10
C TYR A 116 -21.76 -2.84 -5.42
N GLU A 117 -22.76 -3.69 -5.66
CA GLU A 117 -24.08 -3.56 -5.02
C GLU A 117 -24.01 -3.87 -3.51
N GLN A 118 -23.15 -4.77 -3.08
CA GLN A 118 -22.90 -5.02 -1.65
C GLN A 118 -22.25 -3.82 -0.97
N GLU A 119 -21.19 -3.23 -1.55
CA GLU A 119 -20.54 -2.01 -1.06
C GLU A 119 -21.56 -0.88 -0.94
N LYS A 120 -22.36 -0.65 -2.00
CA LYS A 120 -23.43 0.35 -2.02
C LYS A 120 -24.44 0.12 -0.90
N LYS A 121 -24.93 -1.12 -0.75
CA LYS A 121 -25.90 -1.47 0.29
C LYS A 121 -25.33 -1.22 1.69
N SER A 122 -24.09 -1.63 1.97
CA SER A 122 -23.44 -1.42 3.27
C SER A 122 -23.28 0.06 3.60
N MET A 123 -22.88 0.89 2.64
CA MET A 123 -22.80 2.35 2.82
C MET A 123 -24.16 3.00 3.05
N GLN A 124 -25.19 2.55 2.34
CA GLN A 124 -26.56 3.05 2.51
C GLN A 124 -27.22 2.61 3.83
N THR A 125 -26.80 1.48 4.38
CA THR A 125 -27.25 1.00 5.70
C THR A 125 -26.54 1.73 6.84
N GLY A 126 -25.49 2.53 6.58
CA GLY A 126 -24.76 3.32 7.55
C GLY A 126 -23.60 2.54 8.18
N ALA A 127 -22.69 2.02 7.36
CA ALA A 127 -21.41 1.54 7.88
C ALA A 127 -20.64 2.70 8.51
N ASP A 128 -20.12 2.52 9.73
CA ASP A 128 -19.38 3.57 10.44
C ASP A 128 -18.04 3.89 9.78
N ILE A 129 -17.36 2.87 9.24
CA ILE A 129 -16.02 2.98 8.71
C ILE A 129 -15.99 2.50 7.26
N ILE A 130 -15.46 3.34 6.37
CA ILE A 130 -15.13 2.95 4.99
C ILE A 130 -13.62 2.79 4.87
N ILE A 131 -13.15 1.63 4.41
CA ILE A 131 -11.75 1.37 4.05
C ILE A 131 -11.67 1.34 2.53
N ALA A 132 -11.03 2.33 1.90
CA ALA A 132 -11.16 2.53 0.46
C ALA A 132 -9.85 2.76 -0.29
N THR A 133 -9.87 2.36 -1.59
CA THR A 133 -8.93 2.91 -2.58
C THR A 133 -9.55 4.14 -3.26
N PRO A 134 -8.75 5.19 -3.60
CA PRO A 134 -9.28 6.48 -4.06
C PRO A 134 -10.29 6.38 -5.21
N GLY A 135 -9.91 5.76 -6.32
CA GLY A 135 -10.76 5.71 -7.51
C GLY A 135 -12.11 4.98 -7.31
N ARG A 136 -12.16 3.96 -6.42
CA ARG A 136 -13.42 3.24 -6.13
C ARG A 136 -14.35 4.09 -5.26
N LEU A 137 -13.82 4.76 -4.26
CA LEU A 137 -14.60 5.66 -3.44
C LEU A 137 -15.17 6.82 -4.27
N ILE A 138 -14.38 7.44 -5.15
CA ILE A 138 -14.84 8.48 -6.08
C ILE A 138 -15.97 7.96 -6.97
N SER A 139 -15.91 6.73 -7.44
CA SER A 139 -17.00 6.11 -8.21
C SER A 139 -18.32 6.08 -7.43
N HIS A 140 -18.30 5.71 -6.15
CA HIS A 140 -19.49 5.73 -5.30
C HIS A 140 -19.96 7.14 -4.98
N ILE A 141 -19.04 8.07 -4.73
CA ILE A 141 -19.36 9.51 -4.52
C ILE A 141 -20.07 10.09 -5.75
N SER A 142 -19.50 9.86 -6.95
CA SER A 142 -20.03 10.39 -8.21
C SER A 142 -21.43 9.88 -8.55
N LEU A 143 -21.77 8.69 -8.07
CA LEU A 143 -23.09 8.07 -8.25
C LEU A 143 -24.06 8.36 -7.10
N GLY A 144 -23.67 9.18 -6.11
CA GLY A 144 -24.51 9.53 -4.96
C GLY A 144 -24.82 8.34 -4.03
N ASN A 145 -23.96 7.32 -4.00
CA ASN A 145 -24.16 6.13 -3.17
C ASN A 145 -23.73 6.31 -1.73
N VAL A 146 -23.05 7.41 -1.38
CA VAL A 146 -22.43 7.64 -0.08
C VAL A 146 -22.68 9.07 0.38
N ASP A 147 -23.04 9.22 1.64
CA ASP A 147 -23.15 10.51 2.33
C ASP A 147 -21.93 10.70 3.22
N LEU A 148 -21.14 11.74 2.96
CA LEU A 148 -19.90 12.06 3.66
C LEU A 148 -20.06 13.21 4.66
N SER A 149 -21.28 13.70 4.87
CA SER A 149 -21.57 14.91 5.68
C SER A 149 -21.29 14.72 7.18
N GLN A 150 -21.20 13.49 7.65
CA GLN A 150 -20.99 13.14 9.05
C GLN A 150 -19.59 12.58 9.36
N VAL A 151 -18.68 12.61 8.38
CA VAL A 151 -17.33 12.06 8.56
C VAL A 151 -16.56 12.87 9.59
N SER A 152 -16.19 12.22 10.68
CA SER A 152 -15.42 12.79 11.78
C SER A 152 -13.93 12.44 11.73
N PHE A 153 -13.57 11.33 11.04
CA PHE A 153 -12.20 10.86 10.91
C PHE A 153 -11.82 10.65 9.45
N PHE A 154 -10.71 11.25 9.03
CA PHE A 154 -10.12 11.04 7.71
C PHE A 154 -8.69 10.53 7.85
N ILE A 155 -8.46 9.27 7.47
CA ILE A 155 -7.20 8.58 7.64
C ILE A 155 -6.57 8.29 6.28
N LEU A 156 -5.28 8.62 6.12
CA LEU A 156 -4.48 8.33 4.95
C LEU A 156 -3.35 7.39 5.36
N ASP A 157 -3.37 6.13 4.91
CA ASP A 157 -2.28 5.18 5.15
C ASP A 157 -1.43 5.04 3.89
N GLU A 158 -0.10 4.98 4.06
CA GLU A 158 0.88 5.00 2.98
C GLU A 158 0.64 6.18 2.00
N ALA A 159 0.52 7.41 2.56
CA ALA A 159 0.18 8.61 1.77
C ALA A 159 1.22 8.94 0.69
N ASP A 160 2.52 8.76 0.97
CA ASP A 160 3.61 8.89 0.01
C ASP A 160 3.35 8.06 -1.25
N ARG A 161 2.93 6.84 -1.03
CA ARG A 161 2.64 5.89 -2.08
C ARG A 161 1.39 6.26 -2.90
N MET A 162 0.36 6.79 -2.24
CA MET A 162 -0.79 7.31 -2.96
C MET A 162 -0.39 8.46 -3.91
N LEU A 163 0.52 9.34 -3.46
CA LEU A 163 1.03 10.44 -4.30
C LEU A 163 1.89 9.94 -5.46
N ASP A 164 2.72 8.91 -5.25
CA ASP A 164 3.55 8.29 -6.30
C ASP A 164 2.71 7.59 -7.37
N MET A 165 1.56 7.03 -6.97
CA MET A 165 0.60 6.43 -7.88
C MET A 165 -0.29 7.46 -8.59
N GLY A 166 -0.13 8.75 -8.29
CA GLY A 166 -0.86 9.84 -8.95
C GLY A 166 -2.22 10.18 -8.35
N PHE A 167 -2.56 9.66 -7.16
CA PHE A 167 -3.85 9.90 -6.50
C PHE A 167 -3.96 11.25 -5.79
N SER A 168 -3.04 12.19 -6.04
CA SER A 168 -3.05 13.51 -5.39
C SER A 168 -4.37 14.27 -5.61
N GLU A 169 -4.86 14.29 -6.86
CA GLU A 169 -6.12 14.95 -7.21
C GLU A 169 -7.33 14.24 -6.59
N ASP A 170 -7.31 12.90 -6.59
CA ASP A 170 -8.36 12.07 -6.01
C ASP A 170 -8.49 12.31 -4.50
N ILE A 171 -7.36 12.33 -3.77
CA ILE A 171 -7.33 12.63 -2.32
C ILE A 171 -7.89 14.01 -2.05
N MET A 172 -7.47 15.02 -2.81
CA MET A 172 -7.95 16.39 -2.65
C MET A 172 -9.44 16.52 -2.96
N GLN A 173 -9.93 15.82 -4.00
CA GLN A 173 -11.35 15.78 -4.32
C GLN A 173 -12.17 15.23 -3.15
N ILE A 174 -11.75 14.11 -2.57
CA ILE A 174 -12.42 13.50 -1.42
C ILE A 174 -12.34 14.44 -0.21
N ALA A 175 -11.14 14.92 0.16
CA ALA A 175 -10.92 15.79 1.31
C ALA A 175 -11.77 17.06 1.29
N ASN A 176 -12.01 17.64 0.10
CA ASN A 176 -12.83 18.84 -0.08
C ASN A 176 -14.34 18.60 0.13
N LEU A 177 -14.80 17.34 0.06
CA LEU A 177 -16.20 16.96 0.30
C LEU A 177 -16.49 16.65 1.77
N LEU A 178 -15.44 16.47 2.59
CA LEU A 178 -15.57 16.15 4.00
C LEU A 178 -15.79 17.38 4.88
N PRO A 179 -16.40 17.26 6.07
CA PRO A 179 -16.49 18.31 7.07
C PRO A 179 -15.12 18.93 7.38
N LYS A 180 -15.08 20.23 7.69
CA LYS A 180 -13.84 20.96 7.97
C LYS A 180 -13.27 20.69 9.36
N ASP A 181 -14.14 20.36 10.30
CA ASP A 181 -13.85 20.09 11.70
C ASP A 181 -13.53 18.61 11.99
N ARG A 182 -13.35 17.82 10.93
CA ARG A 182 -12.90 16.43 11.05
C ARG A 182 -11.48 16.35 11.60
N GLN A 183 -11.18 15.28 12.29
CA GLN A 183 -9.81 14.91 12.63
C GLN A 183 -9.14 14.21 11.44
N THR A 184 -7.93 14.64 11.06
CA THR A 184 -7.17 14.06 9.96
C THR A 184 -5.92 13.36 10.48
N ILE A 185 -5.74 12.10 10.12
CA ILE A 185 -4.62 11.26 10.52
C ILE A 185 -3.89 10.81 9.25
N LEU A 186 -2.62 11.15 9.11
CA LEU A 186 -1.81 10.81 7.95
C LEU A 186 -0.60 10.00 8.37
N PHE A 187 -0.48 8.78 7.84
CA PHE A 187 0.71 7.96 7.97
C PHE A 187 1.43 7.83 6.64
N SER A 188 2.76 7.98 6.69
CA SER A 188 3.66 7.87 5.56
C SER A 188 4.94 7.18 5.98
N ALA A 189 5.60 6.48 5.06
CA ALA A 189 6.95 5.96 5.32
C ALA A 189 8.00 7.06 5.14
N THR A 190 7.72 8.05 4.29
CA THR A 190 8.63 9.09 3.86
C THR A 190 8.01 10.48 3.96
N MET A 191 8.83 11.54 3.92
CA MET A 191 8.36 12.93 4.07
C MET A 191 8.88 13.83 2.93
N PRO A 192 8.65 13.50 1.66
CA PRO A 192 9.00 14.38 0.56
C PRO A 192 8.17 15.68 0.58
N ASP A 193 8.60 16.69 -0.18
CA ASP A 193 7.92 18.00 -0.25
C ASP A 193 6.43 17.87 -0.60
N LYS A 194 6.06 16.91 -1.43
CA LYS A 194 4.66 16.65 -1.80
C LYS A 194 3.80 16.23 -0.60
N ILE A 195 4.32 15.37 0.28
CA ILE A 195 3.62 14.96 1.51
C ILE A 195 3.50 16.12 2.47
N GLN A 196 4.56 16.93 2.63
CA GLN A 196 4.49 18.14 3.46
C GLN A 196 3.43 19.13 2.95
N GLN A 197 3.33 19.31 1.62
CA GLN A 197 2.31 20.16 0.99
C GLN A 197 0.90 19.60 1.21
N LEU A 198 0.71 18.29 1.02
CA LEU A 198 -0.57 17.63 1.28
C LEU A 198 -0.99 17.83 2.74
N ALA A 199 -0.11 17.52 3.69
CA ALA A 199 -0.37 17.68 5.12
C ALA A 199 -0.76 19.12 5.48
N LYS A 200 -0.03 20.13 4.98
CA LYS A 200 -0.36 21.55 5.17
C LYS A 200 -1.74 21.95 4.63
N THR A 201 -2.22 21.22 3.60
CA THR A 201 -3.49 21.55 2.94
C THR A 201 -4.69 20.92 3.64
N ILE A 202 -4.57 19.68 4.12
CA ILE A 202 -5.70 18.91 4.62
C ILE A 202 -5.74 18.75 6.14
N MET A 203 -4.66 19.10 6.86
CA MET A 203 -4.51 18.94 8.31
C MET A 203 -4.49 20.29 9.03
N ASN A 204 -4.92 20.28 10.29
CA ASN A 204 -4.95 21.45 11.18
C ASN A 204 -3.96 21.27 12.32
N ASN A 205 -2.81 21.97 12.26
CA ASN A 205 -1.76 21.95 13.29
C ASN A 205 -1.44 20.54 13.83
N PRO A 206 -1.03 19.60 12.97
CA PRO A 206 -0.86 18.20 13.35
C PRO A 206 0.27 18.01 14.37
N VAL A 207 0.12 17.00 15.22
CA VAL A 207 1.22 16.44 16.00
C VAL A 207 2.09 15.62 15.05
N GLU A 208 3.34 16.00 14.90
CA GLU A 208 4.29 15.24 14.08
C GLU A 208 4.99 14.17 14.93
N VAL A 209 4.74 12.91 14.60
CA VAL A 209 5.41 11.75 15.19
C VAL A 209 6.37 11.19 14.16
N LYS A 210 7.65 11.52 14.28
CA LYS A 210 8.71 11.05 13.38
C LYS A 210 9.56 10.01 14.10
N LEU A 211 9.41 8.78 13.71
CA LEU A 211 10.41 7.77 14.05
C LEU A 211 11.57 7.91 13.06
N ALA A 212 12.80 7.83 13.60
CA ALA A 212 13.97 7.83 12.72
C ALA A 212 13.76 6.79 11.62
N VAL A 213 14.02 7.18 10.36
CA VAL A 213 14.00 6.23 9.24
C VAL A 213 14.96 5.12 9.63
N SER A 214 14.41 4.00 10.05
CA SER A 214 15.26 2.87 10.46
C SER A 214 16.05 2.46 9.22
N LYS A 215 17.37 2.50 9.33
CA LYS A 215 18.21 1.76 8.39
C LYS A 215 17.61 0.36 8.29
N PRO A 216 17.73 -0.34 7.16
CA PRO A 216 17.22 -1.70 7.02
C PRO A 216 17.59 -2.49 8.26
N ALA A 217 16.68 -3.31 8.74
CA ALA A 217 16.92 -4.10 9.94
C ALA A 217 18.32 -4.73 9.88
N GLU A 218 19.11 -4.58 10.93
CA GLU A 218 20.52 -5.04 10.98
C GLU A 218 20.67 -6.54 10.68
N ASN A 219 19.58 -7.28 10.87
CA ASN A 219 19.46 -8.72 10.59
C ASN A 219 19.22 -9.06 9.10
N ILE A 220 19.21 -8.08 8.16
CA ILE A 220 19.17 -8.35 6.72
C ILE A 220 20.59 -8.41 6.17
N LYS A 221 21.02 -9.62 5.75
CA LYS A 221 22.27 -9.77 4.99
C LYS A 221 22.06 -9.31 3.55
N GLN A 222 22.72 -8.21 3.18
CA GLN A 222 22.62 -7.60 1.85
C GLN A 222 23.84 -7.91 1.02
N SER A 223 23.64 -8.31 -0.25
CA SER A 223 24.72 -8.51 -1.23
C SER A 223 24.26 -8.10 -2.63
N ALA A 224 25.23 -7.89 -3.55
CA ALA A 224 24.96 -7.49 -4.91
C ALA A 224 25.88 -8.20 -5.91
N PHE A 225 25.35 -8.55 -7.09
CA PHE A 225 26.12 -8.97 -8.24
C PHE A 225 26.20 -7.85 -9.26
N ILE A 226 27.40 -7.43 -9.65
CA ILE A 226 27.60 -6.46 -10.73
C ILE A 226 27.67 -7.25 -12.04
N CYS A 227 26.59 -7.27 -12.81
CA CYS A 227 26.40 -8.20 -13.91
C CYS A 227 25.81 -7.54 -15.16
N TYR A 228 25.95 -8.17 -16.31
CA TYR A 228 25.20 -7.80 -17.51
C TYR A 228 23.77 -8.32 -17.43
N GLU A 229 22.84 -7.66 -18.14
CA GLU A 229 21.42 -8.06 -18.15
C GLU A 229 21.22 -9.54 -18.54
N VAL A 230 22.02 -10.03 -19.48
CA VAL A 230 21.97 -11.43 -19.96
C VAL A 230 22.43 -12.44 -18.91
N GLN A 231 23.21 -12.04 -17.92
CA GLN A 231 23.75 -12.92 -16.86
C GLN A 231 22.76 -13.08 -15.70
N LYS A 232 21.82 -12.15 -15.49
CA LYS A 232 20.91 -12.12 -14.34
C LYS A 232 20.16 -13.44 -14.11
N LEU A 233 19.57 -14.00 -15.16
CA LEU A 233 18.85 -15.30 -15.06
C LEU A 233 19.81 -16.45 -14.72
N GLY A 234 21.02 -16.44 -15.27
CA GLY A 234 22.06 -17.42 -14.95
C GLY A 234 22.47 -17.38 -13.48
N ILE A 235 22.67 -16.18 -12.93
CA ILE A 235 22.99 -15.97 -11.51
C ILE A 235 21.86 -16.52 -10.62
N ILE A 236 20.59 -16.22 -10.92
CA ILE A 236 19.45 -16.75 -10.15
C ILE A 236 19.43 -18.28 -10.18
N LYS A 237 19.63 -18.90 -11.35
CA LYS A 237 19.69 -20.36 -11.46
C LYS A 237 20.86 -20.94 -10.66
N HIS A 238 22.00 -20.30 -10.67
CA HIS A 238 23.16 -20.73 -9.88
C HIS A 238 22.85 -20.65 -8.38
N LEU A 239 22.25 -19.56 -7.88
CA LEU A 239 21.83 -19.43 -6.49
C LEU A 239 20.86 -20.53 -6.08
N PHE A 240 19.86 -20.83 -6.91
CA PHE A 240 18.85 -21.85 -6.64
C PHE A 240 19.35 -23.29 -6.85
N SER A 241 20.47 -23.48 -7.52
CA SER A 241 21.14 -24.80 -7.59
C SER A 241 21.93 -25.12 -6.31
N GLN A 242 22.42 -24.10 -5.62
CA GLN A 242 23.13 -24.25 -4.34
C GLN A 242 22.19 -24.42 -3.16
N GLU A 243 21.07 -23.67 -3.17
CA GLU A 243 20.07 -23.68 -2.11
C GLU A 243 18.68 -23.69 -2.73
N LYS A 244 17.85 -24.66 -2.38
CA LYS A 244 16.49 -24.76 -2.87
C LYS A 244 15.73 -23.49 -2.49
N PRO A 245 15.08 -22.77 -3.45
CA PRO A 245 14.33 -21.58 -3.13
C PRO A 245 13.09 -21.94 -2.30
N GLU A 246 12.93 -21.26 -1.19
CA GLU A 246 11.75 -21.31 -0.34
C GLU A 246 11.32 -19.90 0.00
N LYS A 247 10.02 -19.54 -0.19
CA LYS A 247 9.47 -18.20 0.05
C LYS A 247 10.35 -17.05 -0.48
N VAL A 248 10.61 -17.07 -1.79
CA VAL A 248 11.44 -16.07 -2.47
C VAL A 248 10.56 -15.03 -3.17
N ILE A 249 10.87 -13.74 -3.00
CA ILE A 249 10.30 -12.67 -3.84
C ILE A 249 11.38 -12.12 -4.78
N ILE A 250 11.04 -11.98 -6.06
CA ILE A 250 11.89 -11.37 -7.07
C ILE A 250 11.22 -10.10 -7.61
N PHE A 251 11.80 -8.95 -7.38
CA PHE A 251 11.32 -7.66 -7.85
C PHE A 251 11.86 -7.31 -9.23
N THR A 252 10.97 -6.92 -10.14
CA THR A 252 11.31 -6.50 -11.50
C THR A 252 10.72 -5.13 -11.81
N GLY A 253 11.39 -4.34 -12.65
CA GLY A 253 10.97 -2.98 -12.99
C GLY A 253 9.78 -2.87 -13.95
N SER A 254 9.28 -3.98 -14.53
CA SER A 254 8.15 -3.92 -15.46
C SER A 254 7.35 -5.23 -15.52
N LYS A 255 6.04 -5.12 -15.81
CA LYS A 255 5.14 -6.26 -15.97
C LYS A 255 5.58 -7.24 -17.07
N ILE A 256 6.26 -6.76 -18.10
CA ILE A 256 6.77 -7.61 -19.19
C ILE A 256 7.90 -8.48 -18.65
N LYS A 257 8.91 -7.88 -18.01
CA LYS A 257 10.01 -8.62 -17.37
C LYS A 257 9.49 -9.60 -16.32
N THR A 258 8.47 -9.22 -15.53
CA THR A 258 7.84 -10.12 -14.53
C THR A 258 7.34 -11.40 -15.20
N LYS A 259 6.59 -11.26 -16.30
CA LYS A 259 6.06 -12.41 -17.06
C LYS A 259 7.17 -13.28 -17.65
N GLU A 260 8.13 -12.65 -18.34
CA GLU A 260 9.24 -13.33 -19.00
C GLU A 260 10.11 -14.11 -18.00
N LEU A 261 10.45 -13.48 -16.85
CA LEU A 261 11.25 -14.10 -15.81
C LEU A 261 10.50 -15.28 -15.16
N ALA A 262 9.23 -15.10 -14.83
CA ALA A 262 8.43 -16.19 -14.26
C ALA A 262 8.34 -17.40 -15.23
N ILE A 263 8.10 -17.16 -16.53
CA ILE A 263 8.08 -18.21 -17.55
C ILE A 263 9.45 -18.90 -17.65
N ALA A 264 10.54 -18.13 -17.61
CA ALA A 264 11.90 -18.68 -17.68
C ALA A 264 12.24 -19.56 -16.47
N LEU A 265 11.79 -19.17 -15.27
CA LEU A 265 11.96 -19.96 -14.04
C LEU A 265 11.09 -21.24 -14.09
N ILE A 266 9.84 -21.16 -14.53
CA ILE A 266 8.97 -22.35 -14.70
C ILE A 266 9.59 -23.34 -15.68
N ARG A 267 10.09 -22.85 -16.82
CA ARG A 267 10.78 -23.71 -17.81
C ARG A 267 12.07 -24.34 -17.26
N ALA A 268 12.70 -23.70 -16.28
CA ALA A 268 13.86 -24.25 -15.59
C ALA A 268 13.49 -25.23 -14.45
N GLY A 269 12.20 -25.52 -14.26
CA GLY A 269 11.70 -26.49 -13.27
C GLY A 269 11.39 -25.90 -11.89
N TYR A 270 11.42 -24.56 -11.75
CA TYR A 270 11.08 -23.90 -10.47
C TYR A 270 9.58 -23.62 -10.37
N ASN A 271 9.05 -23.72 -9.16
CA ASN A 271 7.65 -23.44 -8.89
C ASN A 271 7.43 -21.93 -8.66
N ALA A 272 7.33 -21.18 -9.75
CA ALA A 272 7.21 -19.73 -9.75
C ALA A 272 5.85 -19.26 -10.27
N ARG A 273 5.42 -18.05 -9.82
CA ARG A 273 4.26 -17.32 -10.38
C ARG A 273 4.60 -15.85 -10.56
N ALA A 274 3.99 -15.25 -11.59
CA ALA A 274 4.08 -13.83 -11.86
C ALA A 274 2.95 -13.08 -11.16
N MET A 275 3.25 -11.87 -10.63
CA MET A 275 2.27 -10.97 -10.05
C MET A 275 2.46 -9.55 -10.60
N HIS A 276 1.49 -9.07 -11.36
CA HIS A 276 1.57 -7.81 -12.09
C HIS A 276 0.18 -7.19 -12.32
N SER A 277 0.15 -5.93 -12.78
CA SER A 277 -1.09 -5.15 -12.93
C SER A 277 -2.11 -5.70 -13.94
N ASP A 278 -1.70 -6.57 -14.88
CA ASP A 278 -2.61 -7.15 -15.86
C ASP A 278 -3.42 -8.34 -15.33
N LEU A 279 -3.08 -8.87 -14.15
CA LEU A 279 -3.88 -9.91 -13.50
C LEU A 279 -5.18 -9.31 -12.95
N SER A 280 -6.28 -10.04 -13.11
CA SER A 280 -7.53 -9.75 -12.41
C SER A 280 -7.35 -9.90 -10.90
N GLN A 281 -8.28 -9.33 -10.11
CA GLN A 281 -8.17 -9.43 -8.65
C GLN A 281 -8.21 -10.88 -8.17
N ASN A 282 -9.12 -11.69 -8.73
CA ASN A 282 -9.22 -13.11 -8.37
C ASN A 282 -7.91 -13.88 -8.64
N GLU A 283 -7.26 -13.61 -9.79
CA GLU A 283 -5.96 -14.21 -10.09
C GLU A 283 -4.86 -13.76 -9.13
N ARG A 284 -4.87 -12.49 -8.69
CA ARG A 284 -3.92 -12.00 -7.68
C ARG A 284 -4.16 -12.66 -6.32
N ASP A 285 -5.41 -12.73 -5.90
CA ASP A 285 -5.81 -13.36 -4.64
C ASP A 285 -5.44 -14.86 -4.65
N GLU A 286 -5.60 -15.55 -5.78
CA GLU A 286 -5.17 -16.93 -5.96
C GLU A 286 -3.65 -17.07 -5.86
N VAL A 287 -2.88 -16.25 -6.58
CA VAL A 287 -1.40 -16.26 -6.51
C VAL A 287 -0.92 -15.99 -5.09
N MET A 288 -1.52 -15.04 -4.39
CA MET A 288 -1.20 -14.71 -3.01
C MET A 288 -1.53 -15.87 -2.05
N TYR A 289 -2.70 -16.47 -2.22
CA TYR A 289 -3.08 -17.65 -1.44
C TYR A 289 -2.09 -18.81 -1.64
N LEU A 290 -1.70 -19.08 -2.89
CA LEU A 290 -0.73 -20.13 -3.22
C LEU A 290 0.64 -19.83 -2.61
N PHE A 291 1.07 -18.57 -2.60
CA PHE A 291 2.36 -18.18 -2.02
C PHE A 291 2.36 -18.23 -0.50
N ARG A 292 1.31 -17.72 0.17
CA ARG A 292 1.16 -17.81 1.63
C ARG A 292 1.07 -19.25 2.13
N SER A 293 0.37 -20.11 1.37
CA SER A 293 0.21 -21.54 1.70
C SER A 293 1.40 -22.42 1.24
N GLU A 294 2.52 -21.80 0.83
CA GLU A 294 3.77 -22.49 0.42
C GLU A 294 3.58 -23.48 -0.75
N LYS A 295 2.49 -23.28 -1.52
CA LYS A 295 2.24 -24.05 -2.75
C LYS A 295 3.05 -23.56 -3.94
N ILE A 296 3.58 -22.36 -3.88
CA ILE A 296 4.58 -21.82 -4.80
C ILE A 296 5.76 -21.26 -3.99
N ASP A 297 6.98 -21.49 -4.51
CA ASP A 297 8.22 -21.16 -3.83
C ASP A 297 8.71 -19.75 -4.18
N ILE A 298 8.39 -19.28 -5.42
CA ILE A 298 8.93 -18.04 -5.97
C ILE A 298 7.79 -17.16 -6.49
N LEU A 299 7.73 -15.93 -5.95
CA LEU A 299 6.86 -14.87 -6.45
C LEU A 299 7.68 -13.86 -7.24
N VAL A 300 7.40 -13.69 -8.53
CA VAL A 300 8.01 -12.64 -9.37
C VAL A 300 7.03 -11.49 -9.49
N ALA A 301 7.38 -10.30 -9.02
CA ALA A 301 6.43 -9.20 -8.90
C ALA A 301 7.02 -7.84 -9.28
N THR A 302 6.13 -6.89 -9.66
CA THR A 302 6.46 -5.46 -9.75
C THR A 302 6.19 -4.79 -8.40
N ASP A 303 6.84 -3.65 -8.13
CA ASP A 303 6.67 -2.87 -6.90
C ASP A 303 5.20 -2.53 -6.60
N ILE A 304 4.46 -2.08 -7.62
CA ILE A 304 3.06 -1.62 -7.46
C ILE A 304 2.17 -2.69 -6.84
N VAL A 305 2.41 -3.95 -7.17
CA VAL A 305 1.57 -5.07 -6.74
C VAL A 305 2.14 -5.76 -5.50
N ALA A 306 3.46 -5.78 -5.35
CA ALA A 306 4.12 -6.38 -4.18
C ALA A 306 4.15 -5.46 -2.96
N ARG A 307 3.80 -4.19 -3.13
CA ARG A 307 3.62 -3.22 -2.05
C ARG A 307 2.24 -3.41 -1.41
N GLY A 308 2.16 -3.23 -0.11
CA GLY A 308 0.91 -3.49 0.63
C GLY A 308 0.60 -4.97 0.82
N ILE A 309 1.49 -5.88 0.41
CA ILE A 309 1.34 -7.30 0.68
C ILE A 309 2.01 -7.60 2.03
N ASP A 310 1.21 -8.01 2.99
CA ASP A 310 1.72 -8.58 4.24
C ASP A 310 2.06 -10.05 4.00
N ILE A 311 3.31 -10.29 3.67
CA ILE A 311 3.86 -11.63 3.60
C ILE A 311 4.97 -11.68 4.64
N ASP A 312 4.74 -12.45 5.66
CA ASP A 312 5.73 -12.79 6.65
C ASP A 312 6.57 -13.97 6.16
N ASP A 313 7.76 -14.10 6.71
CA ASP A 313 8.66 -15.23 6.49
C ASP A 313 9.30 -15.33 5.10
N ILE A 314 9.47 -14.21 4.38
CA ILE A 314 10.29 -14.21 3.17
C ILE A 314 11.74 -14.49 3.56
N GLN A 315 12.31 -15.58 3.03
CA GLN A 315 13.70 -15.94 3.30
C GLN A 315 14.67 -15.13 2.43
N LEU A 316 14.31 -14.92 1.16
CA LEU A 316 15.17 -14.25 0.20
C LEU A 316 14.39 -13.24 -0.64
N VAL A 317 14.89 -12.01 -0.67
CA VAL A 317 14.45 -10.97 -1.59
C VAL A 317 15.50 -10.81 -2.69
N ILE A 318 15.11 -10.87 -3.95
CA ILE A 318 15.97 -10.59 -5.10
C ILE A 318 15.48 -9.34 -5.81
N ASN A 319 16.28 -8.29 -5.85
CA ASN A 319 16.07 -7.16 -6.75
C ASN A 319 16.67 -7.51 -8.11
N TYR A 320 15.84 -8.02 -9.03
CA TYR A 320 16.24 -8.30 -10.41
C TYR A 320 16.60 -7.02 -11.15
N ASP A 321 15.83 -5.95 -10.93
CA ASP A 321 16.12 -4.59 -11.35
C ASP A 321 16.30 -3.71 -10.10
N VAL A 322 17.32 -2.86 -10.10
CA VAL A 322 17.54 -1.88 -9.04
C VAL A 322 16.38 -0.90 -9.01
N PRO A 323 15.78 -0.60 -7.87
CA PRO A 323 14.76 0.44 -7.78
C PRO A 323 15.39 1.82 -8.03
N HIS A 324 14.62 2.74 -8.62
CA HIS A 324 15.07 4.11 -8.87
C HIS A 324 15.09 4.97 -7.60
N ASP A 325 14.26 4.60 -6.63
CA ASP A 325 14.13 5.28 -5.35
C ASP A 325 14.80 4.45 -4.25
N GLU A 326 15.62 5.10 -3.41
CA GLU A 326 16.34 4.46 -2.32
C GLU A 326 15.38 3.90 -1.25
N GLU A 327 14.25 4.56 -1.04
CA GLU A 327 13.22 4.14 -0.09
C GLU A 327 12.53 2.86 -0.58
N ASP A 328 12.30 2.73 -1.89
CA ASP A 328 11.79 1.49 -2.49
C ASP A 328 12.71 0.30 -2.24
N TYR A 329 14.03 0.53 -2.26
CA TYR A 329 15.00 -0.50 -1.90
C TYR A 329 14.75 -1.01 -0.48
N VAL A 330 14.63 -0.11 0.48
CA VAL A 330 14.36 -0.46 1.89
C VAL A 330 13.02 -1.18 2.04
N HIS A 331 11.98 -0.71 1.34
CA HIS A 331 10.67 -1.35 1.34
C HIS A 331 10.69 -2.76 0.75
N ARG A 332 11.47 -2.99 -0.33
CA ARG A 332 11.62 -4.33 -0.91
C ARG A 332 12.34 -5.28 0.02
N ILE A 333 13.52 -4.89 0.53
CA ILE A 333 14.29 -5.75 1.42
C ILE A 333 13.63 -5.94 2.79
N GLY A 334 12.83 -4.97 3.24
CA GLY A 334 12.00 -5.06 4.45
C GLY A 334 10.85 -6.09 4.35
N ARG A 335 10.69 -6.81 3.23
CA ARG A 335 9.81 -7.98 3.14
C ARG A 335 10.42 -9.22 3.78
N THR A 336 11.71 -9.23 4.05
CA THR A 336 12.40 -10.28 4.84
C THR A 336 12.80 -9.77 6.22
N ALA A 337 13.27 -10.66 7.09
CA ALA A 337 13.76 -10.34 8.43
C ALA A 337 12.75 -9.70 9.38
N ARG A 338 11.47 -10.04 9.25
CA ARG A 338 10.42 -9.59 10.17
C ARG A 338 10.42 -10.42 11.46
N ALA A 339 9.85 -9.86 12.53
CA ALA A 339 9.73 -10.51 13.85
C ALA A 339 11.06 -11.03 14.44
N GLY A 340 12.16 -10.28 14.23
CA GLY A 340 13.47 -10.63 14.78
C GLY A 340 14.21 -11.77 14.07
N ARG A 341 13.69 -12.29 12.94
CA ARG A 341 14.35 -13.32 12.14
C ARG A 341 15.46 -12.73 11.26
N ASN A 342 16.39 -13.58 10.81
CA ASN A 342 17.41 -13.18 9.83
C ASN A 342 16.83 -13.26 8.42
N GLY A 343 17.18 -12.28 7.58
CA GLY A 343 16.77 -12.20 6.20
C GLY A 343 17.94 -12.07 5.24
N ARG A 344 17.71 -12.36 3.95
CA ARG A 344 18.70 -12.20 2.89
C ARG A 344 18.14 -11.39 1.74
N ALA A 345 18.93 -10.41 1.24
CA ALA A 345 18.57 -9.59 0.10
C ALA A 345 19.73 -9.56 -0.91
N ILE A 346 19.43 -9.87 -2.18
CA ILE A 346 20.40 -9.88 -3.28
C ILE A 346 19.96 -8.91 -4.36
N THR A 347 20.86 -8.07 -4.85
CA THR A 347 20.58 -7.09 -5.89
C THR A 347 21.42 -7.36 -7.14
N LEU A 348 20.76 -7.46 -8.30
CA LEU A 348 21.43 -7.67 -9.59
C LEU A 348 21.59 -6.32 -10.30
N VAL A 349 22.82 -5.81 -10.30
CA VAL A 349 23.14 -4.44 -10.76
C VAL A 349 23.76 -4.50 -12.15
N ASN A 350 23.03 -4.03 -13.16
CA ASN A 350 23.58 -3.90 -14.50
C ASN A 350 24.31 -2.56 -14.68
N GLU A 351 24.96 -2.34 -15.84
CA GLU A 351 25.74 -1.12 -16.10
C GLU A 351 24.90 0.16 -16.00
N LYS A 352 23.62 0.10 -16.38
CA LYS A 352 22.72 1.26 -16.38
C LYS A 352 22.23 1.58 -14.97
N ASP A 353 22.06 0.56 -14.14
CA ASP A 353 21.50 0.67 -12.79
C ASP A 353 22.58 1.02 -11.74
N GLN A 354 23.88 1.02 -12.11
CA GLN A 354 24.97 1.38 -11.17
C GLN A 354 24.80 2.76 -10.52
N PRO A 355 24.34 3.83 -11.22
CA PRO A 355 24.12 5.13 -10.58
C PRO A 355 23.07 5.07 -9.47
N ASP A 356 21.93 4.40 -9.70
CA ASP A 356 20.82 4.26 -8.74
C ASP A 356 21.29 3.40 -7.55
N PHE A 357 22.00 2.32 -7.82
CA PHE A 357 22.56 1.48 -6.76
C PHE A 357 23.56 2.23 -5.85
N LYS A 358 24.33 3.16 -6.41
CA LYS A 358 25.20 4.04 -5.61
C LYS A 358 24.44 5.04 -4.75
N GLN A 359 23.30 5.52 -5.21
CA GLN A 359 22.44 6.38 -4.41
C GLN A 359 21.92 5.58 -3.21
N ILE A 360 21.47 4.33 -3.43
CA ILE A 360 21.08 3.41 -2.37
C ILE A 360 22.20 3.20 -1.34
N GLU A 361 23.44 2.92 -1.78
CA GLU A 361 24.58 2.77 -0.85
C GLU A 361 24.88 4.05 -0.04
N ARG A 362 24.70 5.23 -0.65
CA ARG A 362 24.84 6.51 0.05
C ARG A 362 23.73 6.74 1.07
N PHE A 363 22.49 6.42 0.70
CA PHE A 363 21.33 6.53 1.58
C PHE A 363 21.46 5.60 2.79
N LEU A 364 21.94 4.38 2.58
CA LEU A 364 22.20 3.41 3.63
C LEU A 364 23.45 3.74 4.48
N GLU A 365 24.29 4.69 4.02
CA GLU A 365 25.62 4.98 4.59
C GLU A 365 26.50 3.73 4.75
N LYS A 366 26.26 2.71 3.91
CA LYS A 366 26.91 1.41 3.95
C LYS A 366 27.20 0.91 2.53
N ASP A 367 28.43 0.47 2.28
CA ASP A 367 28.75 -0.26 1.06
C ASP A 367 28.16 -1.68 1.17
N ILE A 368 27.39 -2.10 0.16
CA ILE A 368 26.82 -3.45 0.07
C ILE A 368 27.87 -4.40 -0.50
N ASP A 369 28.00 -5.60 0.08
CA ASP A 369 28.96 -6.61 -0.36
C ASP A 369 28.73 -7.01 -1.83
N LYS A 370 29.79 -6.99 -2.68
CA LYS A 370 29.71 -7.41 -4.08
C LYS A 370 30.18 -8.85 -4.19
N GLU A 371 29.27 -9.73 -4.57
CA GLU A 371 29.57 -11.15 -4.79
C GLU A 371 30.17 -11.37 -6.20
N THR A 372 31.03 -12.36 -6.33
CA THR A 372 31.64 -12.74 -7.60
C THR A 372 30.64 -13.50 -8.45
N ILE A 373 30.59 -13.17 -9.76
CA ILE A 373 29.76 -13.90 -10.71
C ILE A 373 30.34 -15.33 -10.89
N PRO A 374 29.49 -16.37 -10.98
CA PRO A 374 29.95 -17.71 -11.29
C PRO A 374 30.79 -17.76 -12.57
N GLU A 375 31.93 -18.45 -12.55
CA GLU A 375 32.88 -18.51 -13.69
C GLU A 375 32.21 -18.96 -15.01
N GLU A 376 31.22 -19.82 -14.92
CA GLU A 376 30.44 -20.33 -16.06
C GLU A 376 29.69 -19.23 -16.82
N LEU A 377 29.39 -18.11 -16.16
CA LEU A 377 28.64 -16.98 -16.72
C LEU A 377 29.56 -15.88 -17.27
N GLY A 378 30.88 -16.00 -17.09
CA GLY A 378 31.86 -15.03 -17.51
C GLY A 378 31.95 -13.80 -16.59
N GLU A 379 32.83 -12.87 -16.94
CA GLU A 379 33.07 -11.64 -16.17
C GLU A 379 31.92 -10.64 -16.31
N GLY A 380 31.64 -9.90 -15.24
CA GLY A 380 30.67 -8.80 -15.22
C GLY A 380 31.29 -7.46 -15.58
N PRO A 381 30.48 -6.40 -15.67
CA PRO A 381 30.98 -5.05 -15.88
C PRO A 381 31.73 -4.53 -14.66
N GLU A 382 32.70 -3.64 -14.88
CA GLU A 382 33.39 -2.97 -13.79
C GLU A 382 32.44 -2.10 -12.95
N TYR A 383 32.51 -2.21 -11.62
CA TYR A 383 31.81 -1.31 -10.71
C TYR A 383 32.58 0.00 -10.57
N ARG A 384 32.12 1.08 -11.24
CA ARG A 384 32.78 2.37 -11.28
C ARG A 384 32.67 3.11 -9.94
N ASN A 385 33.64 2.92 -9.07
CA ASN A 385 33.75 3.65 -7.81
C ASN A 385 34.27 5.09 -8.07
N HIS A 386 33.40 6.09 -8.15
CA HIS A 386 33.77 7.51 -8.32
C HIS A 386 34.38 8.15 -7.04
N LYS A 387 34.97 7.38 -6.12
CA LYS A 387 35.73 7.96 -4.98
C LYS A 387 37.03 8.66 -5.39
N ASN A 388 37.48 8.56 -6.66
CA ASN A 388 38.75 9.12 -7.17
C ASN A 388 38.61 10.02 -8.40
N SER A 389 37.66 10.95 -8.49
CA SER A 389 37.78 12.11 -9.38
C SER A 389 38.29 13.34 -8.63
N GLY A 390 39.25 13.14 -7.74
CA GLY A 390 40.08 14.15 -7.15
C GLY A 390 41.32 14.35 -8.00
N LYS A 391 41.33 15.39 -8.83
CA LYS A 391 42.54 15.99 -9.43
C LYS A 391 43.38 15.07 -10.33
N GLY A 392 42.93 14.82 -11.56
CA GLY A 392 43.86 14.56 -12.66
C GLY A 392 44.77 15.76 -12.87
N PRO A 393 46.09 15.55 -13.20
CA PRO A 393 47.02 16.63 -13.32
C PRO A 393 46.62 17.53 -14.50
N ARG A 394 46.37 18.80 -14.19
CA ARG A 394 46.29 19.88 -15.18
C ARG A 394 47.65 19.95 -15.88
N THR A 395 47.83 19.24 -16.97
CA THR A 395 48.91 19.52 -17.93
C THR A 395 48.69 20.91 -18.50
N LYS A 396 49.58 21.81 -18.08
CA LYS A 396 49.72 23.14 -18.63
C LYS A 396 50.16 23.02 -20.10
N ASN A 397 49.23 22.98 -21.05
CA ASN A 397 49.54 23.34 -22.43
C ASN A 397 49.42 24.87 -22.58
N LYS A 398 50.52 25.52 -22.21
CA LYS A 398 50.83 26.91 -22.52
C LYS A 398 51.71 26.82 -23.75
N GLU A 399 51.14 26.98 -24.95
CA GLU A 399 51.79 27.38 -26.21
C GLU A 399 50.86 27.00 -27.38
N ARG A 400 50.12 27.98 -27.84
CA ARG A 400 49.57 28.21 -29.19
C ARG A 400 48.28 29.07 -29.13
N LYS A 401 48.45 30.33 -28.75
CA LYS A 401 47.48 31.41 -28.98
C LYS A 401 48.23 32.64 -29.46
N GLN A 402 48.80 32.58 -30.63
CA GLN A 402 49.08 33.72 -31.49
C GLN A 402 48.87 33.20 -32.91
N ASP A 403 47.87 33.75 -33.58
CA ASP A 403 47.49 33.67 -34.98
C ASP A 403 46.04 33.21 -35.21
N LYS A 404 45.08 34.01 -34.77
CA LYS A 404 43.73 34.09 -35.35
C LYS A 404 42.96 35.29 -34.78
N LYS A 405 43.48 36.49 -35.03
CA LYS A 405 42.85 37.75 -34.66
C LYS A 405 42.81 38.73 -35.82
N VAL A 406 42.52 38.29 -37.06
CA VAL A 406 42.31 39.13 -38.24
C VAL A 406 41.27 38.55 -39.20
N SER A 407 40.13 38.10 -38.82
CA SER A 407 39.04 37.90 -39.77
C SER A 407 37.68 37.70 -39.10
N ARG A 408 37.30 38.63 -38.21
CA ARG A 408 35.93 38.73 -37.70
C ARG A 408 35.57 40.20 -37.44
N ARG A 409 35.65 41.01 -38.49
CA ARG A 409 35.14 42.40 -38.50
C ARG A 409 34.49 42.70 -39.83
N HIS A 410 33.54 41.87 -40.30
CA HIS A 410 32.65 42.22 -41.42
C HIS A 410 31.48 41.19 -41.44
N ASN A 411 30.61 41.25 -40.47
CA ASN A 411 29.23 40.73 -40.60
C ASN A 411 28.43 40.97 -39.30
N SER A 412 28.32 42.24 -38.91
CA SER A 412 27.34 42.60 -37.88
C SER A 412 26.74 43.96 -38.17
N ARG A 413 26.15 44.08 -39.40
CA ARG A 413 25.41 45.29 -39.78
C ARG A 413 24.16 45.03 -40.63
N ASN A 414 23.59 43.82 -40.66
CA ASN A 414 22.37 43.56 -41.43
C ASN A 414 21.38 42.64 -40.71
N THR A 415 21.24 42.77 -39.39
CA THR A 415 20.16 42.03 -38.64
C THR A 415 19.53 42.90 -37.55
N LYS A 416 19.40 44.22 -37.79
CA LYS A 416 18.65 45.13 -36.90
C LYS A 416 17.51 45.89 -37.55
N GLU A 417 17.12 45.57 -38.79
CA GLU A 417 16.00 46.24 -39.47
C GLU A 417 14.81 45.32 -39.79
N ALA A 418 14.76 44.07 -39.27
CA ALA A 418 13.66 43.15 -39.55
C ALA A 418 12.78 42.80 -38.32
N ILE A 419 12.90 43.50 -37.19
CA ILE A 419 12.09 43.26 -35.97
C ILE A 419 11.37 44.55 -35.48
N ALA A 420 11.03 45.46 -36.39
CA ALA A 420 10.32 46.68 -36.05
C ALA A 420 9.00 46.88 -36.85
N HIS A 421 8.42 45.81 -37.42
CA HIS A 421 7.19 45.96 -38.22
C HIS A 421 6.04 45.04 -37.86
N ASP A 422 6.02 44.45 -36.65
CA ASP A 422 4.92 43.55 -36.25
C ASP A 422 4.35 43.83 -34.85
N GLN A 423 4.34 45.10 -34.43
CA GLN A 423 3.66 45.52 -33.21
C GLN A 423 2.89 46.84 -33.38
N SER A 424 1.96 46.90 -34.34
CA SER A 424 1.05 48.03 -34.44
C SER A 424 -0.26 47.68 -35.15
N ILE A 425 -0.92 46.57 -34.83
CA ILE A 425 -2.34 46.38 -35.17
C ILE A 425 -2.94 45.50 -34.07
N ALA A 426 -3.26 46.05 -32.92
CA ALA A 426 -4.26 45.52 -31.99
C ALA A 426 -4.56 46.54 -30.89
N SER A 427 -5.16 47.68 -31.29
CA SER A 427 -5.87 48.53 -30.32
C SER A 427 -6.79 49.49 -31.11
N ALA A 428 -8.00 49.08 -31.38
CA ALA A 428 -9.18 49.95 -31.51
C ALA A 428 -10.39 49.07 -31.85
N GLN A 429 -11.28 48.92 -30.96
CA GLN A 429 -12.70 49.21 -30.99
C GLN A 429 -13.46 48.32 -30.02
N GLY A 430 -13.63 48.87 -28.82
CA GLY A 430 -14.78 48.58 -28.02
C GLY A 430 -15.92 49.47 -28.47
N LYS A 431 -17.14 48.93 -28.53
CA LYS A 431 -18.35 49.62 -28.11
C LYS A 431 -19.52 48.65 -28.07
N GLU A 432 -20.22 48.77 -26.98
CA GLU A 432 -21.56 48.32 -26.63
C GLU A 432 -22.57 48.23 -27.77
N MET A 433 -23.47 47.23 -27.71
CA MET A 433 -24.90 47.54 -27.50
C MET A 433 -25.72 46.27 -27.26
N SER A 434 -26.63 46.47 -26.42
CA SER A 434 -27.65 45.63 -25.79
C SER A 434 -28.79 45.19 -26.72
N VAL A 435 -29.47 44.08 -26.27
CA VAL A 435 -30.93 43.83 -26.24
C VAL A 435 -31.63 43.45 -27.55
N THR A 436 -32.22 42.29 -27.66
CA THR A 436 -33.62 41.87 -27.53
C THR A 436 -33.87 40.54 -28.24
N THR A 437 -34.58 39.69 -27.55
CA THR A 437 -35.60 38.70 -27.91
C THR A 437 -36.06 38.63 -29.38
N ASP A 438 -36.18 37.42 -29.96
CA ASP A 438 -37.43 36.68 -30.17
C ASP A 438 -37.25 35.46 -31.06
N GLU A 439 -38.14 34.53 -30.85
CA GLU A 439 -38.44 33.26 -31.49
C GLU A 439 -38.37 33.21 -33.02
N GLU A 440 -37.96 32.10 -33.63
CA GLU A 440 -38.86 31.33 -34.49
C GLU A 440 -38.20 30.03 -35.00
N VAL A 441 -39.00 28.98 -34.98
CA VAL A 441 -38.86 27.64 -35.51
C VAL A 441 -38.82 27.64 -37.04
N VAL A 442 -37.86 26.94 -37.67
CA VAL A 442 -38.11 26.26 -38.96
C VAL A 442 -37.21 25.02 -39.09
N THR A 443 -37.87 23.91 -39.24
CA THR A 443 -37.42 22.57 -39.65
C THR A 443 -36.79 22.60 -41.06
N ASN A 444 -35.68 21.84 -41.22
CA ASN A 444 -35.50 21.15 -42.49
C ASN A 444 -34.64 19.87 -42.32
N THR A 445 -35.25 18.79 -42.68
CA THR A 445 -34.77 17.43 -42.88
C THR A 445 -33.92 17.35 -44.14
N GLU A 446 -32.75 16.72 -44.03
CA GLU A 446 -32.19 15.95 -45.16
C GLU A 446 -31.38 14.76 -44.70
N SER A 447 -31.73 13.64 -45.27
CA SER A 447 -31.39 12.26 -45.15
C SER A 447 -29.92 11.93 -45.46
N ARG A 448 -29.28 11.09 -44.62
CA ARG A 448 -28.20 10.21 -45.07
C ARG A 448 -28.41 8.78 -44.57
N LYS A 449 -28.42 7.88 -45.54
CA LYS A 449 -28.71 6.44 -45.49
C LYS A 449 -27.71 5.65 -44.61
N PRO A 450 -28.15 4.52 -43.97
CA PRO A 450 -27.29 3.67 -43.17
C PRO A 450 -26.57 2.61 -44.03
N ARG A 451 -25.29 2.32 -43.63
CA ARG A 451 -24.50 1.19 -44.19
C ARG A 451 -24.87 -0.09 -43.48
N LYS A 452 -25.06 -1.14 -44.30
CA LYS A 452 -25.42 -2.53 -43.91
C LYS A 452 -24.30 -3.25 -43.14
N PRO A 453 -24.64 -4.19 -42.24
CA PRO A 453 -23.66 -5.03 -41.56
C PRO A 453 -23.30 -6.28 -42.40
N TYR A 454 -22.04 -6.66 -42.27
CA TYR A 454 -21.42 -7.82 -42.92
C TYR A 454 -21.88 -9.11 -42.27
N ARG A 455 -22.42 -10.01 -43.07
CA ARG A 455 -22.94 -11.34 -42.68
C ARG A 455 -21.81 -12.35 -42.75
N ARG A 456 -21.52 -13.07 -41.69
CA ARG A 456 -20.60 -14.21 -41.65
C ARG A 456 -21.40 -15.51 -41.50
N ASN A 457 -21.26 -16.36 -42.47
CA ASN A 457 -21.89 -17.67 -42.62
C ASN A 457 -21.42 -18.64 -41.52
N SER A 458 -22.37 -19.28 -40.84
CA SER A 458 -22.16 -20.48 -40.06
C SER A 458 -22.64 -21.68 -40.86
N LYS A 459 -21.74 -22.64 -41.11
CA LYS A 459 -22.07 -23.98 -41.63
C LYS A 459 -22.51 -24.85 -40.45
N LYS A 460 -23.73 -25.38 -40.58
CA LYS A 460 -24.30 -26.46 -39.78
C LYS A 460 -23.62 -27.78 -40.13
N HIS A 461 -23.27 -28.58 -39.14
CA HIS A 461 -23.27 -30.05 -39.27
C HIS A 461 -24.20 -30.65 -38.22
N VAL A 462 -25.13 -31.42 -38.73
CA VAL A 462 -26.13 -32.25 -38.06
C VAL A 462 -25.61 -33.67 -38.05
N VAL A 463 -25.71 -34.42 -36.95
CA VAL A 463 -25.98 -35.86 -36.84
C VAL A 463 -26.38 -36.12 -35.37
N ASN A 464 -27.59 -36.36 -35.10
CA ASN A 464 -28.45 -37.50 -34.81
C ASN A 464 -27.99 -38.44 -33.65
N SER A 465 -28.83 -38.47 -32.59
CA SER A 465 -29.63 -39.60 -32.03
C SER A 465 -28.81 -40.74 -31.38
N ASP A 466 -29.13 -41.25 -30.22
CA ASP A 466 -30.35 -41.88 -29.73
C ASP A 466 -30.25 -42.20 -28.22
N LYS A 467 -31.35 -41.95 -27.52
CA LYS A 467 -32.20 -42.80 -26.66
C LYS A 467 -31.62 -43.70 -25.54
N GLN A 468 -32.21 -43.45 -24.36
CA GLN A 468 -32.77 -44.42 -23.41
C GLN A 468 -31.82 -45.25 -22.54
N ASN A 469 -31.91 -45.12 -21.20
CA ASN A 469 -32.82 -45.94 -20.41
C ASN A 469 -32.85 -45.56 -18.92
N ARG A 470 -34.03 -45.62 -18.39
CA ARG A 470 -34.52 -45.70 -17.01
C ARG A 470 -33.99 -46.91 -16.25
N ALA A 471 -33.94 -46.77 -14.93
CA ALA A 471 -34.58 -47.59 -13.87
C ALA A 471 -33.79 -47.37 -12.56
N SER A 472 -34.31 -46.72 -11.48
CA SER A 472 -35.19 -47.20 -10.41
C SER A 472 -34.76 -48.54 -9.77
N LEU A 473 -34.52 -48.42 -8.43
CA LEU A 473 -35.01 -49.32 -7.35
C LEU A 473 -34.12 -49.08 -6.12
N SER A 474 -34.69 -48.46 -5.05
CA SER A 474 -35.39 -48.99 -3.89
C SER A 474 -34.49 -49.72 -2.87
N ALA A 475 -34.44 -49.09 -1.72
CA ALA A 475 -34.67 -49.56 -0.36
C ALA A 475 -34.22 -50.98 0.03
N THR A 476 -33.51 -51.10 1.12
CA THR A 476 -34.03 -51.75 2.33
C THR A 476 -33.06 -51.60 3.51
N ALA A 477 -33.64 -51.53 4.66
CA ALA A 477 -33.12 -51.44 6.01
C ALA A 477 -32.26 -52.65 6.40
N GLU A 478 -31.37 -52.43 7.39
CA GLU A 478 -31.36 -53.27 8.59
C GLU A 478 -30.62 -52.61 9.75
N GLN A 479 -31.29 -52.63 10.87
CA GLN A 479 -30.83 -52.27 12.22
C GLN A 479 -29.81 -53.27 12.71
N SER A 480 -28.83 -52.85 13.53
CA SER A 480 -28.78 -53.29 14.93
C SER A 480 -27.40 -52.99 15.59
N THR A 481 -27.50 -52.52 16.81
CA THR A 481 -26.60 -52.73 17.97
C THR A 481 -25.27 -52.00 18.01
N GLY A 482 -25.18 -51.13 19.05
CA GLY A 482 -23.91 -50.62 19.56
C GLY A 482 -24.02 -49.35 20.42
N LYS A 483 -24.85 -49.36 21.50
CA LYS A 483 -24.76 -48.36 22.58
C LYS A 483 -23.58 -48.69 23.48
N GLN A 484 -22.82 -47.63 23.77
CA GLN A 484 -21.92 -47.41 24.92
C GLN A 484 -20.50 -47.04 24.47
N ALA A 485 -20.25 -45.75 24.40
CA ALA A 485 -18.97 -45.13 24.74
C ALA A 485 -18.92 -43.65 24.25
N ASP A 486 -19.77 -42.78 24.75
CA ASP A 486 -19.66 -41.31 24.52
C ASP A 486 -20.35 -40.50 25.63
N GLN A 487 -19.89 -40.72 26.89
CA GLN A 487 -20.26 -39.82 28.00
C GLN A 487 -19.10 -39.37 28.88
N ALA A 488 -17.86 -39.57 28.49
CA ALA A 488 -16.69 -39.20 29.32
C ALA A 488 -15.89 -38.00 28.80
N SER A 489 -16.15 -37.47 27.59
CA SER A 489 -15.31 -36.39 27.00
C SER A 489 -15.89 -34.98 27.07
N VAL A 490 -17.12 -34.83 27.55
CA VAL A 490 -17.80 -33.49 27.61
C VAL A 490 -17.62 -32.79 28.96
N ALA A 491 -17.17 -33.48 30.00
CA ALA A 491 -17.01 -32.93 31.36
C ALA A 491 -15.66 -32.24 31.59
N GLU A 492 -14.60 -32.53 30.80
CA GLU A 492 -13.26 -31.91 30.97
C GLU A 492 -13.10 -30.59 30.21
N SER A 493 -13.86 -30.36 29.14
CA SER A 493 -13.76 -29.10 28.37
C SER A 493 -14.45 -27.90 29.04
N THR A 494 -15.47 -28.13 29.84
CA THR A 494 -16.19 -27.05 30.58
C THR A 494 -15.47 -26.60 31.84
N SER A 495 -14.60 -27.41 32.44
CA SER A 495 -13.81 -27.01 33.61
C SER A 495 -12.55 -26.19 33.28
N ALA A 496 -12.01 -26.32 32.06
CA ALA A 496 -10.85 -25.53 31.61
C ALA A 496 -11.24 -24.11 31.18
N ALA A 497 -12.43 -23.94 30.57
CA ALA A 497 -12.94 -22.63 30.17
C ALA A 497 -13.29 -21.73 31.36
N ASN A 498 -13.93 -22.29 32.39
CA ASN A 498 -14.27 -21.52 33.59
C ASN A 498 -13.06 -21.13 34.46
N ASN A 499 -11.91 -21.84 34.35
CA ASN A 499 -10.69 -21.46 35.04
C ASN A 499 -9.86 -20.40 34.30
N SER A 500 -10.02 -20.25 33.00
CA SER A 500 -9.37 -19.17 32.23
C SER A 500 -10.09 -17.84 32.41
N GLU A 501 -11.42 -17.83 32.41
CA GLU A 501 -12.21 -16.60 32.66
C GLU A 501 -12.01 -16.04 34.07
N GLN A 502 -11.91 -16.90 35.09
CA GLN A 502 -11.63 -16.43 36.46
C GLN A 502 -10.21 -15.90 36.68
N LYS A 503 -9.22 -16.36 35.89
CA LYS A 503 -7.85 -15.84 35.97
C LYS A 503 -7.69 -14.50 35.24
N THR A 504 -8.36 -14.33 34.11
CA THR A 504 -8.34 -13.07 33.34
C THR A 504 -9.06 -11.95 34.10
N ASP A 505 -10.20 -12.23 34.70
CA ASP A 505 -10.98 -11.25 35.46
C ASP A 505 -10.28 -10.79 36.77
N LYS A 506 -9.48 -11.66 37.41
CA LYS A 506 -8.65 -11.27 38.56
C LYS A 506 -7.46 -10.40 38.16
N ARG A 507 -6.85 -10.64 36.97
CA ARG A 507 -5.73 -9.85 36.46
C ARG A 507 -6.20 -8.44 36.03
N ARG A 508 -7.42 -8.33 35.45
CA ARG A 508 -8.09 -7.07 35.11
C ARG A 508 -8.37 -6.20 36.34
N LYS A 509 -9.00 -6.77 37.36
CA LYS A 509 -9.36 -6.02 38.59
C LYS A 509 -8.13 -5.48 39.32
N THR A 510 -6.99 -6.16 39.24
CA THR A 510 -5.73 -5.70 39.85
C THR A 510 -5.05 -4.60 39.01
N LYS A 511 -5.07 -4.68 37.68
CA LYS A 511 -4.51 -3.63 36.80
C LYS A 511 -5.36 -2.34 36.85
N LYS A 512 -6.69 -2.42 36.78
CA LYS A 512 -7.60 -1.25 36.96
C LYS A 512 -7.40 -0.57 38.34
N ARG A 513 -7.26 -1.33 39.43
CA ARG A 513 -7.01 -0.75 40.76
C ARG A 513 -5.67 -0.02 40.84
N HIS A 514 -4.66 -0.43 40.08
CA HIS A 514 -3.36 0.23 40.07
C HIS A 514 -3.38 1.52 39.27
N TYR A 515 -4.11 1.57 38.15
CA TYR A 515 -4.28 2.73 37.30
C TYR A 515 -5.04 3.85 38.02
N TRP A 516 -6.18 3.56 38.63
CA TRP A 516 -6.95 4.54 39.39
C TRP A 516 -6.20 5.08 40.62
N LYS A 517 -5.38 4.26 41.28
CA LYS A 517 -4.54 4.69 42.39
C LYS A 517 -3.45 5.67 41.94
N LYS A 518 -2.93 5.53 40.71
CA LYS A 518 -1.93 6.45 40.16
C LYS A 518 -2.54 7.79 39.74
N LYS A 519 -3.78 7.77 39.16
CA LYS A 519 -4.52 8.99 38.77
C LYS A 519 -4.99 9.81 39.99
N SER A 520 -5.37 9.17 41.11
CA SER A 520 -5.73 9.85 42.35
C SER A 520 -4.53 10.46 43.08
N ASN A 521 -3.33 9.91 42.96
CA ASN A 521 -2.12 10.49 43.54
C ASN A 521 -1.57 11.68 42.74
N ASN A 522 -1.70 11.67 41.39
CA ASN A 522 -1.29 12.82 40.58
C ASN A 522 -2.27 14.00 40.65
N GLY A 523 -3.52 13.77 41.04
CA GLY A 523 -4.51 14.84 41.25
C GLY A 523 -4.43 15.54 42.62
N ALA A 524 -3.71 14.94 43.58
CA ALA A 524 -3.56 15.51 44.91
C ALA A 524 -2.35 16.44 45.03
N ASP A 525 -1.29 16.24 44.24
CA ASP A 525 -0.07 17.06 44.30
C ASP A 525 -0.16 18.40 43.56
N ASN A 526 -1.20 18.62 42.72
CA ASN A 526 -1.40 19.92 42.03
C ASN A 526 -2.30 20.93 42.74
N LYS A 527 -2.74 20.66 43.99
CA LYS A 527 -3.59 21.59 44.75
C LYS A 527 -2.90 22.32 45.91
N VAL A 528 -1.60 22.14 46.11
CA VAL A 528 -0.91 22.74 47.29
C VAL A 528 0.01 23.92 46.93
N ASN A 529 0.15 24.33 45.66
CA ASN A 529 1.03 25.46 45.30
C ASN A 529 0.31 26.67 44.67
N ALA A 530 -0.90 26.99 45.12
CA ALA A 530 -1.57 28.24 44.74
C ALA A 530 -2.20 28.90 45.98
N GLU A 531 -1.40 29.27 46.93
CA GLU A 531 -1.63 30.34 47.92
C GLU A 531 -0.32 30.57 48.68
N GLY A 532 0.38 31.69 48.31
CA GLY A 532 1.53 32.20 49.00
C GLY A 532 2.32 33.18 48.16
#